data_0db59ff5936151690df35e812c835541
#
_entry.id   0db59ff5936151690df35e812c835541
#
_cell.length_a   1.000
_cell.length_b   1.000
_cell.length_c   1.000
_cell.angle_alpha   90.00
_cell.angle_beta   90.00
_cell.angle_gamma   90.00
#
_symmetry.space_group_name_H-M   'P 1'
#
loop_
_entity.id
_entity.type
_entity.pdbx_description
1 polymer ?
#
loop_
_entity_poly.entity_id
_entity_poly.type
_entity_poly.pdbx_seq_one_letter_code
_entity_poly.pdbx_strand_id
1 'polypeptide(L)'
;MRLRAMLRLAQKMCKWAMNNFVDREFLIKFATQLKFRITMDFSKETYVQRRKGLRKGVSSGLVLIFGNQHVSNNYPNNVYLFRQDSTFLYYFGQKREDLVGVIDIDEDKEYLIGNDYDIEDIVWMGKVDSVADLAEQVGVKHSAPMSALKDLCDKARKAGRKIHFLPPYRGEIKIQIMDLLGIHPSQQKEAASVELILAVVHQRDKKSPEEIAEIEKACHIGYLMHTTAMKICSPNVSEQYIAGVITGISQAYGAQVSFLPIVTMHGEIMHGNPSPRKLEAGRLMVCDAGAETLSHYCSDNTRTLPISGKYTSKQRDLYQIVADCHDYALKIAKPGVRWWDVHMGVCRIMTERLKDLGLMKGDVDEAVAAGAHAMFMPHGLGHMMGMDVHDMEGLGQIYVGFDDETRPNLEQFGTNCLRCGRRLEEGFVMTDEPGIYFIPDLIDDWRKSGHNAEFINFDKVEEYRDFGGIRIEDDILITADGCRFLGKEFIPYHADEVEAYMAANRE
;
A
#
# COMPACT_ATOMS: atom_id res chain seq x y z
N MET A 1 -46.78 -12.90 -19.92
CA MET A 1 -45.68 -13.83 -20.16
C MET A 1 -44.30 -13.22 -19.95
N ARG A 2 -43.97 -12.07 -20.53
CA ARG A 2 -42.63 -11.41 -20.41
C ARG A 2 -42.19 -11.09 -18.96
N LEU A 3 -43.08 -10.58 -18.11
CA LEU A 3 -42.75 -10.22 -16.73
C LEU A 3 -42.36 -11.44 -15.86
N ARG A 4 -43.04 -12.59 -16.04
CA ARG A 4 -42.65 -13.80 -15.32
C ARG A 4 -41.31 -14.40 -15.79
N ALA A 5 -40.97 -14.21 -17.08
CA ALA A 5 -39.66 -14.62 -17.60
C ALA A 5 -38.54 -13.71 -17.07
N MET A 6 -38.76 -12.38 -16.98
CA MET A 6 -37.81 -11.44 -16.40
C MET A 6 -37.60 -11.68 -14.90
N LEU A 7 -38.66 -11.95 -14.14
CA LEU A 7 -38.56 -12.32 -12.72
C LEU A 7 -37.80 -13.63 -12.50
N ARG A 8 -37.99 -14.65 -13.34
CA ARG A 8 -37.25 -15.90 -13.29
C ARG A 8 -35.77 -15.70 -13.69
N LEU A 9 -35.48 -14.80 -14.64
CA LEU A 9 -34.12 -14.44 -15.02
C LEU A 9 -33.41 -13.67 -13.88
N ALA A 10 -34.09 -12.68 -13.29
CA ALA A 10 -33.59 -11.95 -12.13
C ALA A 10 -33.34 -12.85 -10.92
N GLN A 11 -34.24 -13.81 -10.65
CA GLN A 11 -34.06 -14.83 -9.60
C GLN A 11 -32.89 -15.79 -9.90
N LYS A 12 -32.69 -16.17 -11.17
CA LYS A 12 -31.51 -16.95 -11.57
C LYS A 12 -30.23 -16.17 -11.48
N MET A 13 -30.24 -14.89 -11.90
CA MET A 13 -29.09 -14.00 -11.78
C MET A 13 -28.74 -13.72 -10.30
N CYS A 14 -29.73 -13.46 -9.42
CA CYS A 14 -29.50 -13.35 -7.98
C CYS A 14 -28.95 -14.64 -7.38
N LYS A 15 -29.49 -15.80 -7.78
CA LYS A 15 -29.03 -17.10 -7.28
C LYS A 15 -27.64 -17.44 -7.82
N TRP A 16 -27.32 -17.04 -9.05
CA TRP A 16 -26.00 -17.17 -9.65
C TRP A 16 -24.99 -16.25 -8.97
N ALA A 17 -25.32 -14.97 -8.76
CA ALA A 17 -24.48 -14.02 -8.02
C ALA A 17 -24.22 -14.48 -6.58
N MET A 18 -25.23 -15.01 -5.89
CA MET A 18 -25.07 -15.52 -4.52
C MET A 18 -24.25 -16.83 -4.45
N ASN A 19 -24.23 -17.65 -5.50
CA ASN A 19 -23.47 -18.89 -5.50
C ASN A 19 -22.02 -18.75 -6.00
N ASN A 20 -21.73 -17.72 -6.80
CA ASN A 20 -20.42 -17.56 -7.45
C ASN A 20 -19.56 -16.43 -6.88
N PHE A 21 -20.13 -15.49 -6.13
CA PHE A 21 -19.40 -14.36 -5.57
C PHE A 21 -19.19 -14.42 -4.06
N VAL A 22 -19.80 -15.40 -3.37
CA VAL A 22 -19.79 -15.43 -1.91
C VAL A 22 -19.73 -16.85 -1.39
N ASP A 23 -18.63 -17.21 -0.73
CA ASP A 23 -18.60 -18.42 0.11
C ASP A 23 -19.60 -18.23 1.27
N ARG A 24 -20.75 -18.87 1.15
CA ARG A 24 -21.86 -18.76 2.08
C ARG A 24 -21.51 -19.26 3.49
N GLU A 25 -20.64 -20.24 3.62
CA GLU A 25 -20.18 -20.72 4.93
C GLU A 25 -19.23 -19.72 5.60
N PHE A 26 -18.39 -19.06 4.82
CA PHE A 26 -17.52 -18.01 5.31
C PHE A 26 -18.32 -16.78 5.80
N LEU A 27 -19.32 -16.33 5.02
CA LEU A 27 -20.21 -15.23 5.44
C LEU A 27 -20.99 -15.54 6.71
N ILE A 28 -21.50 -16.79 6.85
CA ILE A 28 -22.23 -17.21 8.04
C ILE A 28 -21.28 -17.30 9.25
N LYS A 29 -20.08 -17.85 9.09
CA LYS A 29 -19.06 -17.89 10.13
C LYS A 29 -18.59 -16.49 10.50
N PHE A 30 -18.37 -15.62 9.52
CA PHE A 30 -17.96 -14.22 9.73
C PHE A 30 -19.09 -13.39 10.39
N ALA A 31 -20.34 -13.50 9.92
CA ALA A 31 -21.50 -12.82 10.52
C ALA A 31 -21.80 -13.31 11.94
N THR A 32 -21.52 -14.59 12.27
CA THR A 32 -21.68 -15.13 13.61
C THR A 32 -20.54 -14.72 14.57
N GLN A 33 -19.37 -14.40 14.05
CA GLN A 33 -18.27 -13.80 14.82
C GLN A 33 -18.44 -12.29 15.02
N LEU A 34 -19.18 -11.61 14.14
CA LEU A 34 -19.59 -10.21 14.29
C LEU A 34 -20.72 -10.06 15.33
N LYS A 35 -20.43 -10.35 16.60
CA LYS A 35 -21.08 -9.58 17.65
C LYS A 35 -20.54 -8.17 17.50
N PHE A 36 -21.36 -7.26 16.98
CA PHE A 36 -21.08 -5.82 16.93
C PHE A 36 -20.93 -5.27 18.36
N ARG A 37 -19.81 -5.57 18.98
CA ARG A 37 -19.14 -4.65 19.88
C ARG A 37 -18.14 -3.94 18.97
N ILE A 38 -18.14 -2.62 18.99
CA ILE A 38 -17.00 -1.82 18.55
C ILE A 38 -15.88 -2.21 19.50
N THR A 39 -15.17 -3.30 19.16
CA THR A 39 -13.98 -3.72 19.89
C THR A 39 -12.83 -2.95 19.27
N MET A 40 -11.98 -2.39 20.10
CA MET A 40 -10.69 -1.84 19.66
C MET A 40 -9.94 -2.91 18.83
N ASP A 41 -9.23 -2.49 17.80
CA ASP A 41 -8.48 -3.42 16.95
C ASP A 41 -7.41 -4.18 17.74
N PHE A 42 -6.80 -3.50 18.72
CA PHE A 42 -5.80 -4.05 19.63
C PHE A 42 -6.20 -3.82 21.09
N SER A 43 -5.51 -4.50 21.99
CA SER A 43 -5.74 -4.32 23.42
C SER A 43 -5.35 -2.92 23.90
N LYS A 44 -5.96 -2.44 24.96
CA LYS A 44 -5.60 -1.19 25.65
C LYS A 44 -4.09 -1.14 25.97
N GLU A 45 -3.55 -2.27 26.41
CA GLU A 45 -2.15 -2.44 26.78
C GLU A 45 -1.23 -2.23 25.57
N THR A 46 -1.61 -2.67 24.39
CA THR A 46 -0.85 -2.47 23.15
C THR A 46 -0.65 -0.98 22.87
N TYR A 47 -1.71 -0.18 22.94
CA TYR A 47 -1.61 1.28 22.75
C TYR A 47 -0.77 1.97 23.83
N VAL A 48 -0.91 1.55 25.09
CA VAL A 48 -0.07 2.06 26.20
C VAL A 48 1.40 1.74 25.96
N GLN A 49 1.74 0.52 25.53
CA GLN A 49 3.13 0.13 25.24
C GLN A 49 3.70 0.88 24.03
N ARG A 50 2.91 1.09 22.97
CA ARG A 50 3.31 1.86 21.79
C ARG A 50 3.69 3.31 22.17
N ARG A 51 2.84 4.01 22.95
CA ARG A 51 3.14 5.37 23.43
C ARG A 51 4.32 5.40 24.39
N LYS A 52 4.47 4.38 25.25
CA LYS A 52 5.64 4.24 26.11
C LYS A 52 6.94 4.03 25.29
N GLY A 53 6.87 3.31 24.17
CA GLY A 53 7.97 3.18 23.23
C GLY A 53 8.34 4.53 22.59
N LEU A 54 7.33 5.28 22.11
CA LEU A 54 7.53 6.60 21.52
C LEU A 54 8.25 7.57 22.46
N ARG A 55 7.87 7.59 23.74
CA ARG A 55 8.51 8.42 24.76
C ARG A 55 10.00 8.13 24.95
N LYS A 56 10.46 6.92 24.64
CA LYS A 56 11.90 6.60 24.72
C LYS A 56 12.69 7.14 23.54
N GLY A 57 12.02 7.41 22.42
CA GLY A 57 12.61 7.93 21.19
C GLY A 57 12.58 9.45 21.08
N VAL A 58 11.88 10.16 22.01
CA VAL A 58 11.80 11.64 22.03
C VAL A 58 12.28 12.13 23.37
N SER A 59 13.31 12.98 23.38
CA SER A 59 14.06 13.33 24.58
C SER A 59 13.30 14.26 25.55
N SER A 60 12.50 15.21 25.03
CA SER A 60 11.74 16.20 25.80
C SER A 60 10.71 16.89 24.90
N GLY A 61 9.81 17.68 25.44
CA GLY A 61 8.87 18.51 24.67
C GLY A 61 7.45 17.98 24.64
N LEU A 62 6.65 18.59 23.79
CA LEU A 62 5.24 18.26 23.56
C LEU A 62 5.07 17.61 22.19
N VAL A 63 4.64 16.37 22.14
CA VAL A 63 4.39 15.64 20.90
C VAL A 63 2.92 15.77 20.50
N LEU A 64 2.65 16.18 19.26
CA LEU A 64 1.33 16.27 18.67
C LEU A 64 1.19 15.20 17.57
N ILE A 65 0.21 14.30 17.72
CA ILE A 65 -0.18 13.32 16.70
C ILE A 65 -1.60 13.68 16.25
N PHE A 66 -1.71 14.24 15.05
CA PHE A 66 -2.99 14.67 14.51
C PHE A 66 -3.75 13.50 13.91
N GLY A 67 -5.03 13.39 14.26
CA GLY A 67 -5.99 12.59 13.52
C GLY A 67 -6.54 13.35 12.32
N ASN A 68 -7.14 12.62 11.38
CA ASN A 68 -7.73 13.20 10.19
C ASN A 68 -9.12 13.79 10.44
N GLN A 69 -9.54 14.65 9.53
CA GLN A 69 -10.89 15.22 9.42
C GLN A 69 -11.61 14.61 8.22
N HIS A 70 -12.93 14.74 8.14
CA HIS A 70 -13.70 14.45 6.94
C HIS A 70 -13.29 15.36 5.79
N VAL A 71 -13.22 14.80 4.58
CA VAL A 71 -12.96 15.55 3.35
C VAL A 71 -14.20 15.52 2.48
N SER A 72 -14.67 16.71 2.11
CA SER A 72 -15.81 16.86 1.21
C SER A 72 -15.46 16.43 -0.20
N ASN A 73 -16.34 15.67 -0.84
CA ASN A 73 -16.22 15.29 -2.25
C ASN A 73 -16.56 16.47 -3.18
N ASN A 74 -17.77 17.02 -3.06
CA ASN A 74 -18.27 18.09 -3.94
C ASN A 74 -19.15 19.13 -3.23
N TYR A 75 -19.61 18.84 -2.00
CA TYR A 75 -20.25 19.79 -1.10
C TYR A 75 -20.08 19.34 0.36
N PRO A 76 -20.25 20.21 1.38
CA PRO A 76 -19.83 19.94 2.76
C PRO A 76 -20.28 18.61 3.35
N ASN A 77 -21.53 18.21 3.13
CA ASN A 77 -22.11 17.01 3.74
C ASN A 77 -21.93 15.73 2.89
N ASN A 78 -21.40 15.84 1.67
CA ASN A 78 -21.05 14.69 0.85
C ASN A 78 -19.54 14.40 0.97
N VAL A 79 -19.19 13.61 1.96
CA VAL A 79 -17.80 13.32 2.29
C VAL A 79 -17.33 12.02 1.64
N TYR A 80 -16.02 11.92 1.39
CA TYR A 80 -15.37 10.66 1.08
C TYR A 80 -15.44 9.70 2.28
N LEU A 81 -15.31 8.40 2.02
CA LEU A 81 -15.16 7.43 3.10
C LEU A 81 -14.03 7.88 4.05
N PHE A 82 -14.35 7.98 5.34
CA PHE A 82 -13.39 8.45 6.32
C PHE A 82 -12.26 7.45 6.50
N ARG A 83 -11.05 7.94 6.49
CA ARG A 83 -9.84 7.18 6.78
C ARG A 83 -8.99 7.96 7.78
N GLN A 84 -8.82 7.40 8.96
CA GLN A 84 -8.01 8.00 10.02
C GLN A 84 -6.52 7.93 9.67
N ASP A 85 -5.71 8.88 10.19
CA ASP A 85 -4.26 8.87 10.06
C ASP A 85 -3.64 7.62 10.68
N SER A 86 -2.73 6.97 9.96
CA SER A 86 -2.14 5.69 10.37
C SER A 86 -1.28 5.82 11.63
N THR A 87 -0.55 6.91 11.81
CA THR A 87 0.25 7.13 13.00
C THR A 87 -0.63 7.43 14.21
N PHE A 88 -1.72 8.19 14.01
CA PHE A 88 -2.71 8.40 15.05
C PHE A 88 -3.37 7.08 15.47
N LEU A 89 -3.79 6.25 14.51
CA LEU A 89 -4.33 4.91 14.80
C LEU A 89 -3.33 4.02 15.56
N TYR A 90 -2.07 4.05 15.15
CA TYR A 90 -1.02 3.25 15.79
C TYR A 90 -0.89 3.55 17.28
N TYR A 91 -0.94 4.84 17.65
CA TYR A 91 -0.73 5.27 19.04
C TYR A 91 -2.01 5.44 19.85
N PHE A 92 -3.12 5.82 19.22
CA PHE A 92 -4.36 6.17 19.91
C PHE A 92 -5.56 5.30 19.52
N GLY A 93 -5.47 4.51 18.45
CA GLY A 93 -6.47 3.48 18.09
C GLY A 93 -7.87 3.98 17.76
N GLN A 94 -8.14 5.27 17.78
CA GLN A 94 -9.48 5.83 17.64
C GLN A 94 -9.79 6.17 16.17
N LYS A 95 -10.94 5.73 15.67
CA LYS A 95 -11.39 5.92 14.28
C LYS A 95 -12.30 7.13 14.09
N ARG A 96 -12.53 7.91 15.14
CA ARG A 96 -13.33 9.13 15.08
C ARG A 96 -12.47 10.28 14.51
N GLU A 97 -13.10 11.13 13.70
CA GLU A 97 -12.50 12.35 13.16
C GLU A 97 -12.22 13.40 14.24
N ASP A 98 -11.49 14.44 13.86
CA ASP A 98 -11.22 15.64 14.69
C ASP A 98 -10.62 15.33 16.08
N LEU A 99 -9.74 14.34 16.15
CA LEU A 99 -9.00 14.02 17.37
C LEU A 99 -7.53 14.37 17.24
N VAL A 100 -6.91 14.80 18.34
CA VAL A 100 -5.46 15.00 18.44
C VAL A 100 -4.94 14.26 19.67
N GLY A 101 -3.97 13.40 19.47
CA GLY A 101 -3.21 12.79 20.55
C GLY A 101 -2.06 13.72 20.97
N VAL A 102 -1.95 13.98 22.27
CA VAL A 102 -0.89 14.80 22.81
C VAL A 102 -0.11 13.99 23.84
N ILE A 103 1.22 13.96 23.72
CA ILE A 103 2.12 13.34 24.69
C ILE A 103 3.09 14.42 25.20
N ASP A 104 2.94 14.78 26.46
CA ASP A 104 3.84 15.68 27.15
C ASP A 104 4.95 14.85 27.81
N ILE A 105 6.14 14.89 27.21
CA ILE A 105 7.29 14.09 27.63
C ILE A 105 7.79 14.56 29.01
N ASP A 106 7.84 15.88 29.21
CA ASP A 106 8.44 16.46 30.42
C ASP A 106 7.52 16.36 31.63
N GLU A 107 6.19 16.46 31.41
CA GLU A 107 5.20 16.36 32.51
C GLU A 107 4.70 14.92 32.72
N ASP A 108 5.15 13.95 31.91
CA ASP A 108 4.68 12.56 31.91
C ASP A 108 3.16 12.43 31.81
N LYS A 109 2.55 13.20 30.88
CA LYS A 109 1.11 13.24 30.67
C LYS A 109 0.73 12.90 29.24
N GLU A 110 -0.42 12.30 29.07
CA GLU A 110 -1.02 12.02 27.78
C GLU A 110 -2.44 12.56 27.74
N TYR A 111 -2.84 13.11 26.60
CA TYR A 111 -4.18 13.64 26.37
C TYR A 111 -4.74 13.12 25.06
N LEU A 112 -6.04 12.83 25.05
CA LEU A 112 -6.84 12.75 23.85
C LEU A 112 -7.66 14.04 23.77
N ILE A 113 -7.42 14.83 22.73
CA ILE A 113 -8.06 16.13 22.51
C ILE A 113 -9.12 16.00 21.43
N GLY A 114 -10.30 16.52 21.69
CA GLY A 114 -11.42 16.54 20.74
C GLY A 114 -12.66 17.11 21.41
N ASN A 115 -13.69 17.38 20.61
CA ASN A 115 -14.98 17.84 21.16
C ASN A 115 -15.96 16.68 21.21
N ASP A 116 -16.76 16.61 22.27
CA ASP A 116 -17.91 15.70 22.31
C ASP A 116 -18.98 16.15 21.31
N TYR A 117 -19.73 15.20 20.78
CA TYR A 117 -20.86 15.50 19.92
C TYR A 117 -22.01 16.13 20.72
N ASP A 118 -22.64 17.13 20.15
CA ASP A 118 -23.83 17.74 20.71
C ASP A 118 -25.10 16.95 20.34
N ILE A 119 -26.26 17.48 20.73
CA ILE A 119 -27.54 16.80 20.48
C ILE A 119 -27.88 16.77 18.97
N GLU A 120 -27.46 17.79 18.20
CA GLU A 120 -27.68 17.84 16.75
C GLU A 120 -26.81 16.78 16.05
N ASP A 121 -25.56 16.66 16.42
CA ASP A 121 -24.64 15.59 15.93
C ASP A 121 -25.24 14.20 16.23
N ILE A 122 -25.72 13.98 17.45
CA ILE A 122 -26.34 12.71 17.88
C ILE A 122 -27.59 12.37 17.07
N VAL A 123 -28.37 13.35 16.68
CA VAL A 123 -29.56 13.15 15.83
C VAL A 123 -29.16 12.59 14.47
N TRP A 124 -28.05 13.07 13.89
CA TRP A 124 -27.57 12.65 12.56
C TRP A 124 -26.71 11.41 12.60
N MET A 125 -25.82 11.28 13.58
CA MET A 125 -24.78 10.23 13.62
C MET A 125 -25.11 9.10 14.58
N GLY A 126 -26.15 9.25 15.42
CA GLY A 126 -26.43 8.35 16.51
C GLY A 126 -25.55 8.62 17.75
N LYS A 127 -25.82 7.88 18.84
CA LYS A 127 -25.03 8.01 20.07
C LYS A 127 -23.63 7.44 19.84
N VAL A 128 -22.63 8.25 20.12
CA VAL A 128 -21.19 7.89 20.10
C VAL A 128 -20.57 8.06 21.49
N ASP A 129 -19.44 7.41 21.71
CA ASP A 129 -18.67 7.54 22.94
C ASP A 129 -18.11 8.96 23.09
N SER A 130 -18.06 9.46 24.33
CA SER A 130 -17.40 10.73 24.64
C SER A 130 -15.88 10.64 24.40
N VAL A 131 -15.19 11.79 24.25
CA VAL A 131 -13.73 11.82 24.14
C VAL A 131 -13.08 11.22 25.39
N ALA A 132 -13.70 11.34 26.56
CA ALA A 132 -13.25 10.71 27.79
C ALA A 132 -13.34 9.17 27.73
N ASP A 133 -14.44 8.62 27.21
CA ASP A 133 -14.60 7.17 27.03
C ASP A 133 -13.59 6.64 25.99
N LEU A 134 -13.40 7.36 24.88
CA LEU A 134 -12.41 7.02 23.86
C LEU A 134 -10.98 7.02 24.43
N ALA A 135 -10.65 8.00 25.28
CA ALA A 135 -9.35 8.08 25.95
C ALA A 135 -9.13 6.88 26.88
N GLU A 136 -10.15 6.51 27.66
CA GLU A 136 -10.07 5.37 28.58
C GLU A 136 -9.87 4.04 27.83
N GLN A 137 -10.53 3.84 26.69
CA GLN A 137 -10.38 2.63 25.84
C GLN A 137 -8.93 2.35 25.44
N VAL A 138 -8.13 3.39 25.28
CA VAL A 138 -6.71 3.28 24.90
C VAL A 138 -5.72 3.61 26.03
N GLY A 139 -6.22 3.74 27.25
CA GLY A 139 -5.40 3.97 28.44
C GLY A 139 -4.82 5.37 28.57
N VAL A 140 -5.39 6.35 27.90
CA VAL A 140 -5.08 7.78 28.07
C VAL A 140 -5.91 8.32 29.24
N LYS A 141 -5.25 8.94 30.21
CA LYS A 141 -5.89 9.37 31.48
C LYS A 141 -6.59 10.74 31.39
N HIS A 142 -6.23 11.55 30.41
CA HIS A 142 -6.75 12.90 30.30
C HIS A 142 -7.42 13.10 28.94
N SER A 143 -8.56 13.72 28.95
CA SER A 143 -9.24 14.24 27.76
C SER A 143 -9.52 15.72 27.94
N ALA A 144 -9.57 16.47 26.85
CA ALA A 144 -9.92 17.87 26.87
C ALA A 144 -10.54 18.31 25.52
N PRO A 145 -11.33 19.40 25.51
CA PRO A 145 -11.87 19.92 24.26
C PRO A 145 -10.77 20.48 23.35
N MET A 146 -11.06 20.58 22.04
CA MET A 146 -10.12 21.06 21.03
C MET A 146 -9.53 22.45 21.35
N SER A 147 -10.30 23.32 22.03
CA SER A 147 -9.82 24.64 22.51
C SER A 147 -8.61 24.56 23.45
N ALA A 148 -8.49 23.48 24.23
CA ALA A 148 -7.37 23.31 25.16
C ALA A 148 -6.02 23.02 24.45
N LEU A 149 -6.03 22.58 23.19
CA LEU A 149 -4.83 22.26 22.43
C LEU A 149 -3.91 23.50 22.26
N LYS A 150 -4.54 24.66 21.98
CA LYS A 150 -3.79 25.91 21.86
C LYS A 150 -3.12 26.30 23.19
N ASP A 151 -3.81 26.15 24.30
CA ASP A 151 -3.25 26.48 25.63
C ASP A 151 -2.07 25.58 26.00
N LEU A 152 -2.15 24.28 25.67
CA LEU A 152 -1.03 23.35 25.84
C LEU A 152 0.18 23.76 25.00
N CYS A 153 -0.02 24.11 23.72
CA CYS A 153 1.05 24.59 22.84
C CYS A 153 1.64 25.93 23.35
N ASP A 154 0.80 26.88 23.77
CA ASP A 154 1.24 28.18 24.27
C ASP A 154 2.01 28.02 25.59
N LYS A 155 1.59 27.13 26.49
CA LYS A 155 2.30 26.79 27.71
C LYS A 155 3.70 26.21 27.41
N ALA A 156 3.78 25.27 26.48
CA ALA A 156 5.04 24.66 26.09
C ALA A 156 5.99 25.71 25.49
N ARG A 157 5.53 26.57 24.59
CA ARG A 157 6.35 27.67 23.98
C ARG A 157 6.83 28.66 25.01
N LYS A 158 5.98 29.12 25.92
CA LYS A 158 6.36 30.04 27.01
C LYS A 158 7.43 29.43 27.92
N ALA A 159 7.43 28.12 28.10
CA ALA A 159 8.45 27.40 28.86
C ALA A 159 9.72 27.09 28.02
N GLY A 160 9.80 27.51 26.75
CA GLY A 160 10.93 27.23 25.87
C GLY A 160 10.99 25.75 25.43
N ARG A 161 9.90 25.00 25.58
CA ARG A 161 9.84 23.57 25.25
C ARG A 161 9.56 23.40 23.76
N LYS A 162 10.18 22.40 23.16
CA LYS A 162 9.96 22.03 21.76
C LYS A 162 8.56 21.41 21.58
N ILE A 163 7.93 21.71 20.45
CA ILE A 163 6.71 21.07 20.02
C ILE A 163 7.03 20.22 18.80
N HIS A 164 6.77 18.93 18.90
CA HIS A 164 7.05 17.95 17.87
C HIS A 164 5.76 17.61 17.10
N PHE A 165 5.85 17.59 15.80
CA PHE A 165 4.80 17.12 14.90
C PHE A 165 5.43 16.40 13.70
N LEU A 166 4.64 15.57 13.02
CA LEU A 166 5.03 14.85 11.80
C LEU A 166 4.71 15.67 10.56
N PRO A 167 5.38 15.44 9.41
CA PRO A 167 5.07 16.12 8.16
C PRO A 167 3.59 15.96 7.78
N PRO A 168 2.79 17.03 7.71
CA PRO A 168 1.38 16.91 7.37
C PRO A 168 1.20 16.75 5.87
N TYR A 169 0.37 15.78 5.45
CA TYR A 169 -0.01 15.59 4.06
C TYR A 169 -1.38 16.19 3.72
N ARG A 170 -2.28 16.32 4.70
CA ARG A 170 -3.63 16.88 4.52
C ARG A 170 -3.67 18.39 4.68
N GLY A 171 -4.48 19.07 3.85
CA GLY A 171 -4.60 20.52 3.85
C GLY A 171 -5.15 21.08 5.15
N GLU A 172 -6.20 20.47 5.72
CA GLU A 172 -6.82 20.84 6.99
C GLU A 172 -5.83 20.77 8.16
N ILE A 173 -4.97 19.76 8.21
CA ILE A 173 -3.93 19.64 9.24
C ILE A 173 -2.84 20.70 9.05
N LYS A 174 -2.50 21.04 7.81
CA LYS A 174 -1.56 22.14 7.52
C LYS A 174 -2.08 23.47 8.04
N ILE A 175 -3.38 23.75 7.88
CA ILE A 175 -4.04 24.95 8.40
C ILE A 175 -4.03 24.92 9.93
N GLN A 176 -4.38 23.81 10.54
CA GLN A 176 -4.39 23.65 12.00
C GLN A 176 -3.01 23.85 12.61
N ILE A 177 -1.94 23.32 12.02
CA ILE A 177 -0.55 23.58 12.46
C ILE A 177 -0.18 25.04 12.31
N MET A 178 -0.60 25.70 11.22
CA MET A 178 -0.36 27.13 11.03
C MET A 178 -1.04 27.96 12.12
N ASP A 179 -2.29 27.67 12.45
CA ASP A 179 -3.05 28.39 13.48
C ASP A 179 -2.51 28.14 14.91
N LEU A 180 -2.04 26.92 15.19
CA LEU A 180 -1.49 26.56 16.49
C LEU A 180 -0.06 27.05 16.70
N LEU A 181 0.79 26.92 15.69
CA LEU A 181 2.25 27.09 15.82
C LEU A 181 2.79 28.30 15.05
N GLY A 182 2.01 28.90 14.16
CA GLY A 182 2.45 30.02 13.32
C GLY A 182 3.39 29.58 12.18
N ILE A 183 3.45 28.29 11.84
CA ILE A 183 4.33 27.77 10.79
C ILE A 183 3.56 27.67 9.49
N HIS A 184 4.00 28.42 8.47
CA HIS A 184 3.34 28.42 7.17
C HIS A 184 3.41 27.04 6.50
N PRO A 185 2.37 26.57 5.78
CA PRO A 185 2.31 25.24 5.15
C PRO A 185 3.55 24.87 4.31
N SER A 186 4.14 25.81 3.60
CA SER A 186 5.37 25.59 2.81
C SER A 186 6.63 25.27 3.64
N GLN A 187 6.60 25.54 4.93
CA GLN A 187 7.74 25.35 5.86
C GLN A 187 7.52 24.13 6.78
N GLN A 188 6.31 23.59 6.84
CA GLN A 188 5.95 22.55 7.82
C GLN A 188 6.70 21.25 7.61
N LYS A 189 7.00 20.87 6.37
CA LYS A 189 7.78 19.67 6.09
C LYS A 189 9.19 19.75 6.67
N GLU A 190 9.84 20.90 6.54
CA GLU A 190 11.19 21.14 7.05
C GLU A 190 11.21 21.37 8.57
N ALA A 191 10.12 21.94 9.11
CA ALA A 191 9.96 22.17 10.55
C ALA A 191 9.52 20.93 11.33
N ALA A 192 9.10 19.87 10.64
CA ALA A 192 8.72 18.60 11.27
C ALA A 192 9.89 17.99 12.06
N SER A 193 9.57 17.29 13.13
CA SER A 193 10.59 16.78 14.05
C SER A 193 11.20 15.48 13.54
N VAL A 194 12.46 15.52 13.10
CA VAL A 194 13.23 14.33 12.71
C VAL A 194 13.33 13.32 13.84
N GLU A 195 13.50 13.78 15.09
CA GLU A 195 13.52 12.94 16.29
C GLU A 195 12.21 12.12 16.43
N LEU A 196 11.06 12.79 16.25
CA LEU A 196 9.75 12.12 16.27
C LEU A 196 9.58 11.18 15.06
N ILE A 197 10.00 11.61 13.86
CA ILE A 197 9.95 10.77 12.66
C ILE A 197 10.70 9.45 12.89
N LEU A 198 11.95 9.53 13.35
CA LEU A 198 12.78 8.34 13.60
C LEU A 198 12.17 7.45 14.71
N ALA A 199 11.63 8.06 15.78
CA ALA A 199 10.97 7.31 16.85
C ALA A 199 9.74 6.54 16.35
N VAL A 200 8.96 7.11 15.42
CA VAL A 200 7.81 6.46 14.80
C VAL A 200 8.27 5.36 13.84
N VAL A 201 9.23 5.66 12.96
CA VAL A 201 9.74 4.70 11.97
C VAL A 201 10.28 3.45 12.66
N HIS A 202 11.16 3.60 13.65
CA HIS A 202 11.77 2.47 14.38
C HIS A 202 10.78 1.61 15.17
N GLN A 203 9.55 2.11 15.42
CA GLN A 203 8.51 1.32 16.05
C GLN A 203 7.60 0.61 15.04
N ARG A 204 7.36 1.24 13.89
CA ARG A 204 6.42 0.72 12.88
C ARG A 204 7.10 -0.13 11.82
N ASP A 205 8.42 -0.03 11.62
CA ASP A 205 9.14 -0.82 10.63
C ASP A 205 9.11 -2.34 10.96
N LYS A 206 9.18 -2.71 12.24
CA LYS A 206 9.07 -4.09 12.72
C LYS A 206 7.66 -4.39 13.18
N LYS A 207 6.96 -5.22 12.44
CA LYS A 207 5.57 -5.58 12.74
C LYS A 207 5.52 -6.59 13.88
N SER A 208 4.67 -6.32 14.87
CA SER A 208 4.36 -7.27 15.94
C SER A 208 3.56 -8.47 15.40
N PRO A 209 3.50 -9.60 16.11
CA PRO A 209 2.69 -10.73 15.70
C PRO A 209 1.20 -10.39 15.49
N GLU A 210 0.66 -9.44 16.26
CA GLU A 210 -0.73 -8.99 16.11
C GLU A 210 -0.90 -8.16 14.82
N GLU A 211 0.07 -7.32 14.47
CA GLU A 211 0.09 -6.56 13.21
C GLU A 211 0.23 -7.48 12.01
N ILE A 212 1.11 -8.48 12.08
CA ILE A 212 1.26 -9.49 11.04
C ILE A 212 -0.07 -10.24 10.82
N ALA A 213 -0.79 -10.60 11.90
CA ALA A 213 -2.09 -11.25 11.78
C ALA A 213 -3.15 -10.37 11.08
N GLU A 214 -3.10 -9.04 11.25
CA GLU A 214 -3.97 -8.11 10.52
C GLU A 214 -3.59 -8.00 9.04
N ILE A 215 -2.28 -7.93 8.73
CA ILE A 215 -1.78 -7.94 7.35
C ILE A 215 -2.18 -9.24 6.64
N GLU A 216 -2.05 -10.40 7.29
CA GLU A 216 -2.46 -11.68 6.72
C GLU A 216 -3.97 -11.74 6.40
N LYS A 217 -4.82 -11.00 7.14
CA LYS A 217 -6.24 -10.85 6.76
C LYS A 217 -6.38 -9.99 5.50
N ALA A 218 -5.60 -8.91 5.36
CA ALA A 218 -5.59 -8.12 4.14
C ALA A 218 -5.12 -8.94 2.93
N CYS A 219 -4.07 -9.75 3.08
CA CYS A 219 -3.58 -10.67 2.04
C CYS A 219 -4.63 -11.72 1.64
N HIS A 220 -5.43 -12.23 2.60
CA HIS A 220 -6.56 -13.11 2.28
C HIS A 220 -7.61 -12.41 1.41
N ILE A 221 -7.94 -11.14 1.71
CA ILE A 221 -8.85 -10.36 0.86
C ILE A 221 -8.22 -10.12 -0.52
N GLY A 222 -6.93 -9.78 -0.57
CA GLY A 222 -6.15 -9.67 -1.81
C GLY A 222 -6.20 -10.95 -2.66
N TYR A 223 -6.04 -12.12 -2.02
CA TYR A 223 -6.23 -13.42 -2.69
C TYR A 223 -7.61 -13.55 -3.34
N LEU A 224 -8.68 -13.19 -2.62
CA LEU A 224 -10.04 -13.23 -3.18
C LEU A 224 -10.20 -12.25 -4.36
N MET A 225 -9.61 -11.06 -4.28
CA MET A 225 -9.63 -10.06 -5.35
C MET A 225 -8.94 -10.59 -6.61
N HIS A 226 -7.69 -11.07 -6.49
CA HIS A 226 -6.90 -11.54 -7.62
C HIS A 226 -7.44 -12.83 -8.25
N THR A 227 -7.85 -13.78 -7.44
CA THR A 227 -8.45 -15.01 -7.95
C THR A 227 -9.80 -14.78 -8.63
N THR A 228 -10.56 -13.76 -8.19
CA THR A 228 -11.77 -13.33 -8.90
C THR A 228 -11.42 -12.63 -10.22
N ALA A 229 -10.41 -11.75 -10.24
CA ALA A 229 -9.93 -11.15 -11.48
C ALA A 229 -9.51 -12.20 -12.50
N MET A 230 -8.81 -13.26 -12.08
CA MET A 230 -8.45 -14.41 -12.95
C MET A 230 -9.67 -15.12 -13.55
N LYS A 231 -10.74 -15.30 -12.77
CA LYS A 231 -11.98 -15.95 -13.22
C LYS A 231 -12.73 -15.16 -14.28
N ILE A 232 -12.82 -13.85 -14.09
CA ILE A 232 -13.62 -12.95 -14.96
C ILE A 232 -12.81 -12.28 -16.08
N CYS A 233 -11.48 -12.39 -16.07
CA CYS A 233 -10.61 -11.85 -17.11
C CYS A 233 -10.82 -12.62 -18.42
N SER A 234 -11.56 -12.01 -19.36
CA SER A 234 -11.82 -12.61 -20.67
C SER A 234 -12.04 -11.53 -21.74
N PRO A 235 -11.89 -11.86 -23.04
CA PRO A 235 -12.15 -10.92 -24.12
C PRO A 235 -13.54 -10.27 -24.02
N ASN A 236 -13.63 -8.98 -24.35
CA ASN A 236 -14.84 -8.15 -24.29
C ASN A 236 -15.35 -7.76 -22.90
N VAL A 237 -14.75 -8.22 -21.80
CA VAL A 237 -14.95 -7.65 -20.46
C VAL A 237 -14.21 -6.32 -20.40
N SER A 238 -14.72 -5.31 -19.68
CA SER A 238 -14.00 -4.04 -19.53
C SER A 238 -13.07 -4.03 -18.33
N GLU A 239 -11.97 -3.27 -18.41
CA GLU A 239 -11.06 -3.02 -17.28
C GLU A 239 -11.83 -2.49 -16.07
N GLN A 240 -12.72 -1.51 -16.27
CA GLN A 240 -13.55 -0.91 -15.24
C GLN A 240 -14.48 -1.93 -14.54
N TYR A 241 -15.02 -2.91 -15.28
CA TYR A 241 -15.86 -3.95 -14.68
C TYR A 241 -15.06 -4.81 -13.71
N ILE A 242 -13.89 -5.26 -14.12
CA ILE A 242 -13.01 -6.08 -13.26
C ILE A 242 -12.60 -5.29 -12.02
N ALA A 243 -12.15 -4.04 -12.20
CA ALA A 243 -11.78 -3.16 -11.09
C ALA A 243 -12.95 -2.94 -10.11
N GLY A 244 -14.17 -2.73 -10.63
CA GLY A 244 -15.37 -2.57 -9.81
C GLY A 244 -15.69 -3.82 -8.99
N VAL A 245 -15.58 -5.01 -9.59
CA VAL A 245 -15.83 -6.28 -8.90
C VAL A 245 -14.82 -6.51 -7.77
N ILE A 246 -13.52 -6.37 -8.04
CA ILE A 246 -12.49 -6.59 -7.01
C ILE A 246 -12.54 -5.53 -5.91
N THR A 247 -12.87 -4.27 -6.23
CA THR A 247 -13.12 -3.22 -5.23
C THR A 247 -14.31 -3.59 -4.32
N GLY A 248 -15.38 -4.14 -4.91
CA GLY A 248 -16.54 -4.62 -4.15
C GLY A 248 -16.18 -5.76 -3.18
N ILE A 249 -15.25 -6.64 -3.55
CA ILE A 249 -14.73 -7.68 -2.65
C ILE A 249 -13.99 -7.05 -1.48
N SER A 250 -13.06 -6.11 -1.74
CA SER A 250 -12.35 -5.42 -0.67
C SER A 250 -13.31 -4.76 0.32
N GLN A 251 -14.34 -4.05 -0.16
CA GLN A 251 -15.34 -3.41 0.70
C GLN A 251 -16.25 -4.40 1.44
N ALA A 252 -16.50 -5.58 0.86
CA ALA A 252 -17.33 -6.58 1.49
C ALA A 252 -16.65 -7.32 2.65
N TYR A 253 -15.32 -7.48 2.59
CA TYR A 253 -14.55 -8.26 3.56
C TYR A 253 -13.62 -7.40 4.43
N GLY A 254 -13.28 -6.20 4.00
CA GLY A 254 -12.40 -5.25 4.69
C GLY A 254 -13.05 -3.89 4.89
N ALA A 255 -12.25 -2.83 4.77
CA ALA A 255 -12.72 -1.45 4.82
C ALA A 255 -12.81 -0.86 3.41
N GLN A 256 -11.70 -0.80 2.72
CA GLN A 256 -11.56 -0.28 1.36
C GLN A 256 -10.37 -0.91 0.66
N VAL A 257 -10.11 -0.54 -0.58
CA VAL A 257 -8.86 -0.90 -1.25
C VAL A 257 -7.69 -0.15 -0.61
N SER A 258 -6.52 -0.77 -0.56
CA SER A 258 -5.29 -0.13 -0.03
C SER A 258 -4.82 1.03 -0.92
N PHE A 259 -5.12 0.97 -2.22
CA PHE A 259 -4.94 2.02 -3.23
C PHE A 259 -5.94 1.82 -4.37
N LEU A 260 -6.03 2.79 -5.28
CA LEU A 260 -6.91 2.65 -6.46
C LEU A 260 -6.41 1.51 -7.34
N PRO A 261 -7.21 0.45 -7.59
CA PRO A 261 -6.75 -0.68 -8.37
C PRO A 261 -6.31 -0.29 -9.79
N ILE A 262 -5.19 -0.83 -10.22
CA ILE A 262 -4.68 -0.71 -11.59
C ILE A 262 -5.10 -1.96 -12.33
N VAL A 263 -6.06 -1.85 -13.25
CA VAL A 263 -6.54 -2.94 -14.08
C VAL A 263 -6.49 -2.46 -15.53
N THR A 264 -5.49 -2.91 -16.29
CA THR A 264 -5.25 -2.35 -17.62
C THR A 264 -4.53 -3.32 -18.57
N MET A 265 -4.85 -3.23 -19.87
CA MET A 265 -4.06 -3.83 -20.95
C MET A 265 -2.78 -3.03 -21.28
N HIS A 266 -2.69 -1.79 -20.80
CA HIS A 266 -1.54 -0.92 -20.94
C HIS A 266 -0.65 -1.00 -19.71
N GLY A 267 -0.08 -2.19 -19.46
CA GLY A 267 0.79 -2.43 -18.31
C GLY A 267 2.06 -1.58 -18.32
N GLU A 268 2.40 -0.94 -19.43
CA GLU A 268 3.47 0.05 -19.53
C GLU A 268 3.14 1.38 -18.84
N ILE A 269 1.87 1.59 -18.46
CA ILE A 269 1.41 2.76 -17.68
C ILE A 269 1.29 2.33 -16.23
N MET A 270 2.26 2.67 -15.40
CA MET A 270 2.41 2.16 -14.03
C MET A 270 1.21 2.47 -13.12
N HIS A 271 0.60 3.65 -13.24
CA HIS A 271 -0.55 4.11 -12.45
C HIS A 271 -1.75 4.41 -13.35
N GLY A 272 -2.07 3.48 -14.26
CA GLY A 272 -3.20 3.62 -15.19
C GLY A 272 -4.54 3.38 -14.49
N ASN A 273 -5.48 4.34 -14.59
CA ASN A 273 -6.84 4.14 -14.09
C ASN A 273 -7.61 3.15 -14.97
N PRO A 274 -8.40 2.24 -14.37
CA PRO A 274 -9.30 1.36 -15.12
C PRO A 274 -10.27 2.16 -15.98
N SER A 275 -10.44 1.74 -17.23
CA SER A 275 -11.26 2.43 -18.22
C SER A 275 -12.43 1.55 -18.72
N PRO A 276 -13.44 2.13 -19.42
CA PRO A 276 -14.47 1.36 -20.11
C PRO A 276 -13.93 0.50 -21.28
N ARG A 277 -12.63 0.58 -21.59
CA ARG A 277 -11.99 -0.20 -22.64
C ARG A 277 -12.22 -1.69 -22.42
N LYS A 278 -12.54 -2.39 -23.48
CA LYS A 278 -12.75 -3.84 -23.46
C LYS A 278 -11.44 -4.58 -23.67
N LEU A 279 -11.25 -5.62 -22.90
CA LEU A 279 -10.10 -6.51 -23.01
C LEU A 279 -10.06 -7.18 -24.39
N GLU A 280 -8.90 -7.23 -24.99
CA GLU A 280 -8.66 -7.77 -26.34
C GLU A 280 -7.96 -9.13 -26.26
N ALA A 281 -8.45 -10.08 -27.05
CA ALA A 281 -7.82 -11.39 -27.16
C ALA A 281 -6.35 -11.29 -27.60
N GLY A 282 -5.49 -12.10 -27.00
CA GLY A 282 -4.06 -12.12 -27.31
C GLY A 282 -3.22 -11.07 -26.59
N ARG A 283 -3.83 -10.13 -25.85
CA ARG A 283 -3.12 -9.17 -24.99
C ARG A 283 -2.99 -9.68 -23.54
N LEU A 284 -2.19 -8.98 -22.77
CA LEU A 284 -2.05 -9.13 -21.33
C LEU A 284 -2.89 -8.07 -20.59
N MET A 285 -3.27 -8.39 -19.36
CA MET A 285 -3.89 -7.45 -18.43
C MET A 285 -3.09 -7.45 -17.13
N VAL A 286 -2.50 -6.32 -16.78
CA VAL A 286 -1.98 -6.10 -15.42
C VAL A 286 -3.16 -5.85 -14.50
N CYS A 287 -3.19 -6.58 -13.40
CA CYS A 287 -4.10 -6.38 -12.28
C CYS A 287 -3.23 -6.17 -11.04
N ASP A 288 -3.22 -4.95 -10.53
CA ASP A 288 -2.48 -4.53 -9.36
C ASP A 288 -3.49 -3.95 -8.38
N ALA A 289 -3.65 -4.63 -7.25
CA ALA A 289 -4.70 -4.33 -6.29
C ALA A 289 -4.41 -4.94 -4.92
N GLY A 290 -4.77 -4.21 -3.89
CA GLY A 290 -4.71 -4.67 -2.52
C GLY A 290 -5.92 -4.24 -1.71
N ALA A 291 -6.08 -4.81 -0.53
CA ALA A 291 -7.15 -4.54 0.39
C ALA A 291 -6.64 -3.91 1.67
N GLU A 292 -7.47 -3.09 2.29
CA GLU A 292 -7.29 -2.55 3.63
C GLU A 292 -8.28 -3.24 4.58
N THR A 293 -7.80 -3.75 5.71
CA THR A 293 -8.66 -4.33 6.75
C THR A 293 -9.41 -3.26 7.53
N LEU A 294 -10.36 -3.67 8.38
CA LEU A 294 -11.04 -2.73 9.31
C LEU A 294 -10.07 -2.10 10.31
N SER A 295 -8.93 -2.74 10.60
CA SER A 295 -7.84 -2.20 11.42
C SER A 295 -6.85 -1.34 10.63
N HIS A 296 -7.12 -1.14 9.34
CA HIS A 296 -6.33 -0.32 8.42
C HIS A 296 -4.93 -0.88 8.09
N TYR A 297 -4.73 -2.20 8.19
CA TYR A 297 -3.56 -2.86 7.62
C TYR A 297 -3.83 -3.27 6.18
N CYS A 298 -2.81 -3.11 5.34
CA CYS A 298 -2.88 -3.24 3.90
C CYS A 298 -2.33 -4.57 3.39
N SER A 299 -2.71 -4.94 2.15
CA SER A 299 -2.00 -5.85 1.27
C SER A 299 -1.72 -5.17 -0.07
N ASP A 300 -0.76 -5.72 -0.80
CA ASP A 300 -0.34 -5.27 -2.12
C ASP A 300 0.04 -6.47 -2.99
N ASN A 301 -0.62 -6.64 -4.12
CA ASN A 301 -0.34 -7.74 -5.02
C ASN A 301 -0.53 -7.32 -6.47
N THR A 302 0.33 -7.78 -7.35
CA THR A 302 0.17 -7.66 -8.79
C THR A 302 0.22 -9.02 -9.48
N ARG A 303 -0.69 -9.22 -10.43
CA ARG A 303 -0.65 -10.33 -11.41
C ARG A 303 -0.88 -9.81 -12.82
N THR A 304 -0.13 -10.34 -13.76
CA THR A 304 -0.30 -10.06 -15.18
C THR A 304 -0.93 -11.26 -15.87
N LEU A 305 -2.17 -11.11 -16.31
CA LEU A 305 -3.03 -12.21 -16.79
C LEU A 305 -3.11 -12.25 -18.32
N PRO A 306 -3.05 -13.45 -18.94
CA PRO A 306 -3.31 -13.61 -20.36
C PRO A 306 -4.82 -13.55 -20.64
N ILE A 307 -5.29 -12.51 -21.32
CA ILE A 307 -6.73 -12.27 -21.55
C ILE A 307 -7.40 -13.47 -22.25
N SER A 308 -6.70 -14.16 -23.16
CA SER A 308 -7.19 -15.36 -23.80
C SER A 308 -7.07 -16.65 -22.97
N GLY A 309 -6.54 -16.56 -21.75
CA GLY A 309 -6.35 -17.69 -20.83
C GLY A 309 -5.05 -18.47 -21.04
N LYS A 310 -4.26 -18.09 -22.04
CA LYS A 310 -2.92 -18.65 -22.31
C LYS A 310 -1.99 -17.56 -22.78
N TYR A 311 -0.75 -17.59 -22.31
CA TYR A 311 0.32 -16.72 -22.80
C TYR A 311 0.79 -17.18 -24.19
N THR A 312 1.07 -16.24 -25.07
CA THR A 312 1.86 -16.51 -26.29
C THR A 312 3.30 -16.84 -25.92
N SER A 313 4.08 -17.45 -26.82
CA SER A 313 5.51 -17.72 -26.57
C SER A 313 6.27 -16.46 -26.16
N LYS A 314 6.04 -15.37 -26.88
CA LYS A 314 6.67 -14.06 -26.62
C LYS A 314 6.32 -13.51 -25.22
N GLN A 315 5.06 -13.66 -24.80
CA GLN A 315 4.60 -13.26 -23.47
C GLN A 315 5.21 -14.15 -22.39
N ARG A 316 5.24 -15.47 -22.63
CA ARG A 316 5.80 -16.45 -21.68
C ARG A 316 7.29 -16.24 -21.46
N ASP A 317 8.07 -15.94 -22.51
CA ASP A 317 9.51 -15.69 -22.41
C ASP A 317 9.79 -14.50 -21.46
N LEU A 318 9.07 -13.39 -21.61
CA LEU A 318 9.22 -12.21 -20.74
C LEU A 318 8.63 -12.45 -19.34
N TYR A 319 7.50 -13.14 -19.24
CA TYR A 319 6.86 -13.47 -17.97
C TYR A 319 7.79 -14.33 -17.09
N GLN A 320 8.49 -15.29 -17.72
CA GLN A 320 9.45 -16.14 -17.02
C GLN A 320 10.63 -15.34 -16.46
N ILE A 321 11.08 -14.29 -17.16
CA ILE A 321 12.14 -13.41 -16.62
C ILE A 321 11.66 -12.71 -15.35
N VAL A 322 10.44 -12.19 -15.35
CA VAL A 322 9.87 -11.52 -14.16
C VAL A 322 9.68 -12.52 -13.01
N ALA A 323 9.21 -13.74 -13.30
CA ALA A 323 9.08 -14.80 -12.30
C ALA A 323 10.45 -15.22 -11.73
N ASP A 324 11.48 -15.38 -12.59
CA ASP A 324 12.84 -15.69 -12.14
C ASP A 324 13.43 -14.58 -11.24
N CYS A 325 13.10 -13.32 -11.50
CA CYS A 325 13.48 -12.17 -10.68
C CYS A 325 12.80 -12.19 -9.30
N HIS A 326 11.50 -12.47 -9.27
CA HIS A 326 10.71 -12.63 -8.06
C HIS A 326 11.23 -13.79 -7.20
N ASP A 327 11.42 -14.98 -7.79
CA ASP A 327 11.99 -16.15 -7.10
C ASP A 327 13.39 -15.87 -6.54
N TYR A 328 14.20 -15.09 -7.24
CA TYR A 328 15.53 -14.70 -6.76
C TYR A 328 15.44 -13.83 -5.51
N ALA A 329 14.57 -12.82 -5.50
CA ALA A 329 14.39 -11.94 -4.35
C ALA A 329 13.95 -12.73 -3.12
N LEU A 330 12.95 -13.61 -3.27
CA LEU A 330 12.49 -14.51 -2.20
C LEU A 330 13.61 -15.41 -1.66
N LYS A 331 14.48 -15.91 -2.53
CA LYS A 331 15.57 -16.80 -2.14
C LYS A 331 16.63 -16.13 -1.29
N ILE A 332 16.92 -14.84 -1.53
CA ILE A 332 18.04 -14.16 -0.88
C ILE A 332 17.62 -13.18 0.21
N ALA A 333 16.35 -12.75 0.25
CA ALA A 333 15.84 -11.82 1.26
C ALA A 333 15.86 -12.47 2.64
N LYS A 334 16.67 -11.91 3.56
CA LYS A 334 16.81 -12.34 4.95
C LYS A 334 17.43 -11.23 5.80
N PRO A 335 17.37 -11.32 7.12
CA PRO A 335 18.00 -10.32 7.99
C PRO A 335 19.50 -10.11 7.65
N GLY A 336 19.91 -8.84 7.63
CA GLY A 336 21.27 -8.43 7.34
C GLY A 336 21.60 -8.21 5.86
N VAL A 337 20.81 -8.72 4.92
CA VAL A 337 20.95 -8.42 3.49
C VAL A 337 20.39 -7.01 3.23
N ARG A 338 21.09 -6.19 2.46
CA ARG A 338 20.54 -4.89 2.05
C ARG A 338 19.52 -5.09 0.92
N TRP A 339 18.36 -4.44 1.02
CA TRP A 339 17.37 -4.50 -0.07
C TRP A 339 17.90 -3.90 -1.38
N TRP A 340 18.83 -2.95 -1.27
CA TRP A 340 19.61 -2.47 -2.41
C TRP A 340 20.31 -3.61 -3.18
N ASP A 341 20.97 -4.52 -2.48
CA ASP A 341 21.69 -5.62 -3.11
C ASP A 341 20.74 -6.65 -3.75
N VAL A 342 19.54 -6.84 -3.14
CA VAL A 342 18.47 -7.66 -3.73
C VAL A 342 18.00 -7.03 -5.05
N HIS A 343 17.69 -5.71 -5.03
CA HIS A 343 17.28 -4.97 -6.23
C HIS A 343 18.32 -5.04 -7.35
N MET A 344 19.58 -4.78 -7.05
CA MET A 344 20.65 -4.84 -8.04
C MET A 344 20.87 -6.26 -8.59
N GLY A 345 20.68 -7.29 -7.76
CA GLY A 345 20.68 -8.68 -8.19
C GLY A 345 19.56 -9.00 -9.17
N VAL A 346 18.35 -8.50 -8.90
CA VAL A 346 17.20 -8.59 -9.83
C VAL A 346 17.51 -7.88 -11.15
N CYS A 347 18.04 -6.65 -11.09
CA CYS A 347 18.42 -5.89 -12.30
C CYS A 347 19.46 -6.68 -13.14
N ARG A 348 20.40 -7.36 -12.48
CA ARG A 348 21.40 -8.18 -13.15
C ARG A 348 20.78 -9.40 -13.88
N ILE A 349 19.92 -10.16 -13.18
CA ILE A 349 19.21 -11.31 -13.78
C ILE A 349 18.37 -10.87 -14.95
N MET A 350 17.58 -9.80 -14.78
CA MET A 350 16.77 -9.23 -15.84
C MET A 350 17.60 -8.83 -17.06
N THR A 351 18.72 -8.12 -16.87
CA THR A 351 19.63 -7.70 -17.94
C THR A 351 20.21 -8.90 -18.69
N GLU A 352 20.67 -9.94 -17.97
CA GLU A 352 21.21 -11.15 -18.56
C GLU A 352 20.17 -11.87 -19.43
N ARG A 353 18.95 -12.05 -18.91
CA ARG A 353 17.86 -12.72 -19.64
C ARG A 353 17.33 -11.89 -20.81
N LEU A 354 17.24 -10.57 -20.67
CA LEU A 354 16.88 -9.69 -21.80
C LEU A 354 17.96 -9.68 -22.89
N LYS A 355 19.23 -9.87 -22.52
CA LYS A 355 20.32 -10.05 -23.48
C LYS A 355 20.18 -11.39 -24.22
N ASP A 356 19.80 -12.49 -23.54
CA ASP A 356 19.53 -13.79 -24.20
C ASP A 356 18.41 -13.69 -25.24
N LEU A 357 17.40 -12.83 -25.01
CA LEU A 357 16.33 -12.51 -25.98
C LEU A 357 16.77 -11.51 -27.06
N GLY A 358 18.01 -11.00 -26.99
CA GLY A 358 18.54 -10.02 -27.93
C GLY A 358 18.00 -8.59 -27.77
N LEU A 359 17.28 -8.30 -26.68
CA LEU A 359 16.78 -6.96 -26.34
C LEU A 359 17.88 -6.07 -25.76
N MET A 360 18.82 -6.67 -25.06
CA MET A 360 20.02 -6.03 -24.54
C MET A 360 21.29 -6.65 -25.15
N LYS A 361 22.43 -5.97 -25.00
CA LYS A 361 23.73 -6.36 -25.53
C LYS A 361 24.85 -5.85 -24.60
N GLY A 362 26.11 -6.15 -24.95
CA GLY A 362 27.27 -5.71 -24.17
C GLY A 362 27.52 -6.55 -22.91
N ASP A 363 28.31 -6.01 -22.00
CA ASP A 363 28.57 -6.63 -20.70
C ASP A 363 27.39 -6.36 -19.74
N VAL A 364 27.01 -7.40 -18.98
CA VAL A 364 25.83 -7.33 -18.08
C VAL A 364 26.10 -6.43 -16.88
N ASP A 365 27.28 -6.55 -16.28
CA ASP A 365 27.61 -5.79 -15.07
C ASP A 365 27.83 -4.30 -15.40
N GLU A 366 28.43 -4.00 -16.57
CA GLU A 366 28.56 -2.63 -17.08
C GLU A 366 27.19 -2.03 -17.41
N ALA A 367 26.28 -2.80 -18.03
CA ALA A 367 24.91 -2.35 -18.35
C ALA A 367 24.11 -2.02 -17.09
N VAL A 368 24.20 -2.87 -16.06
CA VAL A 368 23.53 -2.62 -14.77
C VAL A 368 24.15 -1.41 -14.07
N ALA A 369 25.47 -1.26 -14.05
CA ALA A 369 26.14 -0.11 -13.46
C ALA A 369 25.75 1.21 -14.14
N ALA A 370 25.56 1.19 -15.47
CA ALA A 370 25.09 2.33 -16.28
C ALA A 370 23.58 2.61 -16.12
N GLY A 371 22.83 1.74 -15.45
CA GLY A 371 21.37 1.87 -15.31
C GLY A 371 20.58 1.49 -16.57
N ALA A 372 21.17 0.73 -17.51
CA ALA A 372 20.50 0.36 -18.76
C ALA A 372 19.25 -0.51 -18.55
N HIS A 373 19.19 -1.29 -17.47
CA HIS A 373 18.01 -2.07 -17.06
C HIS A 373 16.76 -1.21 -16.84
N ALA A 374 16.93 0.07 -16.48
CA ALA A 374 15.81 0.97 -16.21
C ALA A 374 14.98 1.32 -17.46
N MET A 375 15.47 1.04 -18.67
CA MET A 375 14.66 1.04 -19.90
C MET A 375 13.44 0.11 -19.75
N PHE A 376 13.61 -1.00 -19.02
CA PHE A 376 12.60 -2.05 -18.88
C PHE A 376 11.97 -2.09 -17.49
N MET A 377 12.70 -1.72 -16.44
CA MET A 377 12.21 -1.63 -15.05
C MET A 377 12.59 -0.27 -14.45
N PRO A 378 11.79 0.79 -14.69
CA PRO A 378 12.08 2.15 -14.24
C PRO A 378 11.67 2.43 -12.80
N HIS A 379 11.46 1.41 -11.97
CA HIS A 379 11.05 1.52 -10.56
C HIS A 379 11.87 0.62 -9.64
N GLY A 380 11.69 0.78 -8.32
CA GLY A 380 12.33 -0.08 -7.32
C GLY A 380 11.70 -1.46 -7.24
N LEU A 381 12.42 -2.41 -6.63
CA LEU A 381 11.95 -3.78 -6.44
C LEU A 381 10.84 -3.91 -5.40
N GLY A 382 10.69 -2.93 -4.51
CA GLY A 382 9.67 -2.99 -3.48
C GLY A 382 9.83 -1.91 -2.42
N HIS A 383 8.89 -1.90 -1.50
CA HIS A 383 8.77 -0.90 -0.43
C HIS A 383 8.30 -1.55 0.87
N MET A 384 8.41 -0.82 1.98
CA MET A 384 7.80 -1.20 3.25
C MET A 384 6.28 -1.14 3.12
N MET A 385 5.58 -2.11 3.70
CA MET A 385 4.12 -2.21 3.73
C MET A 385 3.63 -2.42 5.16
N GLY A 386 2.45 -1.91 5.49
CA GLY A 386 1.88 -2.01 6.83
C GLY A 386 0.50 -1.39 6.96
N MET A 387 0.34 -0.35 7.79
CA MET A 387 -0.90 0.42 7.91
C MET A 387 -1.13 1.35 6.71
N ASP A 388 -0.10 1.67 5.96
CA ASP A 388 -0.18 2.29 4.65
C ASP A 388 0.43 1.32 3.64
N VAL A 389 -0.06 1.31 2.40
CA VAL A 389 0.49 0.45 1.34
C VAL A 389 1.97 0.75 1.12
N HIS A 390 2.33 2.03 0.96
CA HIS A 390 3.69 2.53 1.13
C HIS A 390 3.87 3.00 2.57
N ASP A 391 4.26 2.07 3.45
CA ASP A 391 4.22 2.35 4.89
C ASP A 391 5.13 3.51 5.27
N MET A 392 4.54 4.50 5.96
CA MET A 392 5.23 5.70 6.45
C MET A 392 5.88 6.59 5.37
N GLU A 393 5.56 6.43 4.07
CA GLU A 393 6.19 7.24 2.99
C GLU A 393 6.08 8.75 3.25
N GLY A 394 4.95 9.20 3.80
CA GLY A 394 4.72 10.60 4.17
C GLY A 394 5.69 11.17 5.21
N LEU A 395 6.36 10.33 5.98
CA LEU A 395 7.38 10.75 6.96
C LEU A 395 8.73 11.07 6.30
N GLY A 396 8.93 10.62 5.07
CA GLY A 396 10.14 10.84 4.27
C GLY A 396 10.90 9.55 4.01
N GLN A 397 11.02 9.23 2.73
CA GLN A 397 11.62 7.97 2.24
C GLN A 397 13.04 7.73 2.79
N ILE A 398 13.81 8.81 2.96
CA ILE A 398 15.17 8.75 3.49
C ILE A 398 15.23 8.21 4.94
N TYR A 399 14.16 8.34 5.71
CA TYR A 399 14.08 7.85 7.09
C TYR A 399 13.47 6.44 7.18
N VAL A 400 12.63 6.09 6.22
CA VAL A 400 11.90 4.82 6.21
C VAL A 400 12.72 3.72 5.56
N GLY A 401 13.17 3.95 4.34
CA GLY A 401 13.81 2.94 3.50
C GLY A 401 15.33 3.01 3.43
N PHE A 402 15.95 4.01 4.06
CA PHE A 402 17.39 4.24 3.99
C PHE A 402 17.98 4.53 5.38
N ASP A 403 19.30 4.49 5.48
CA ASP A 403 20.06 4.73 6.70
C ASP A 403 21.43 5.36 6.38
N ASP A 404 22.33 5.40 7.36
CA ASP A 404 23.67 5.94 7.16
C ASP A 404 24.58 5.05 6.32
N GLU A 405 24.28 3.73 6.25
CA GLU A 405 25.02 2.76 5.43
C GLU A 405 24.55 2.80 3.96
N THR A 406 23.26 2.95 3.72
CA THR A 406 22.67 2.92 2.38
C THR A 406 21.90 4.20 2.11
N ARG A 407 22.42 5.03 1.23
CA ARG A 407 21.78 6.28 0.80
C ARG A 407 21.06 6.09 -0.53
N PRO A 408 19.94 6.83 -0.79
CA PRO A 408 19.28 6.78 -2.08
C PRO A 408 20.17 7.33 -3.18
N ASN A 409 20.19 6.69 -4.35
CA ASN A 409 20.79 7.27 -5.55
C ASN A 409 19.72 8.10 -6.27
N LEU A 410 19.81 9.43 -6.11
CA LEU A 410 18.84 10.37 -6.69
C LEU A 410 19.16 10.78 -8.13
N GLU A 411 20.32 10.41 -8.67
CA GLU A 411 20.79 10.84 -9.99
C GLU A 411 20.47 9.82 -11.10
N GLN A 412 20.59 8.53 -10.80
CA GLN A 412 20.39 7.49 -11.80
C GLN A 412 18.90 7.18 -12.00
N PHE A 413 18.42 7.31 -13.24
CA PHE A 413 17.06 6.94 -13.61
C PHE A 413 16.76 5.48 -13.27
N GLY A 414 15.57 5.21 -12.76
CA GLY A 414 15.15 3.90 -12.25
C GLY A 414 15.53 3.68 -10.79
N THR A 415 16.82 3.75 -10.46
CA THR A 415 17.30 3.61 -9.06
C THR A 415 16.87 4.79 -8.15
N ASN A 416 16.65 5.97 -8.71
CA ASN A 416 16.13 7.13 -7.95
C ASN A 416 14.70 6.95 -7.44
N CYS A 417 13.97 5.98 -7.97
CA CYS A 417 12.63 5.61 -7.54
C CYS A 417 12.62 4.48 -6.49
N LEU A 418 13.78 3.93 -6.13
CA LEU A 418 13.86 2.89 -5.11
C LEU A 418 13.42 3.42 -3.74
N ARG A 419 12.40 2.80 -3.14
CA ARG A 419 11.83 3.23 -1.86
C ARG A 419 12.52 2.64 -0.64
N CYS A 420 13.21 1.50 -0.80
CA CYS A 420 13.95 0.86 0.27
C CYS A 420 15.30 0.35 -0.24
N GLY A 421 16.36 0.58 0.53
CA GLY A 421 17.71 0.08 0.24
C GLY A 421 18.44 -0.44 1.48
N ARG A 422 17.91 -0.14 2.69
CA ARG A 422 18.53 -0.50 3.97
C ARG A 422 18.62 -2.01 4.19
N ARG A 423 19.32 -2.42 5.24
CA ARG A 423 19.36 -3.82 5.65
C ARG A 423 18.01 -4.28 6.13
N LEU A 424 17.62 -5.48 5.67
CA LEU A 424 16.43 -6.16 6.14
C LEU A 424 16.61 -6.64 7.58
N GLU A 425 15.55 -6.54 8.34
CA GLU A 425 15.49 -6.99 9.73
C GLU A 425 14.26 -7.89 9.93
N GLU A 426 14.36 -8.83 10.87
CA GLU A 426 13.21 -9.66 11.26
C GLU A 426 12.02 -8.79 11.66
N GLY A 427 10.85 -9.11 11.14
CA GLY A 427 9.61 -8.37 11.36
C GLY A 427 9.33 -7.28 10.31
N PHE A 428 10.24 -7.02 9.36
CA PHE A 428 9.93 -6.16 8.21
C PHE A 428 8.93 -6.85 7.30
N VAL A 429 7.99 -6.06 6.80
CA VAL A 429 7.07 -6.45 5.73
C VAL A 429 7.38 -5.60 4.52
N MET A 430 7.62 -6.27 3.39
CA MET A 430 8.05 -5.67 2.13
C MET A 430 7.18 -6.17 1.00
N THR A 431 7.04 -5.37 -0.07
CA THR A 431 6.65 -5.91 -1.37
C THR A 431 7.86 -6.43 -2.13
N ASP A 432 7.65 -7.40 -3.02
CA ASP A 432 8.60 -7.88 -4.02
C ASP A 432 7.90 -7.83 -5.39
N GLU A 433 8.22 -6.80 -6.19
CA GLU A 433 7.44 -6.37 -7.36
C GLU A 433 8.25 -6.19 -8.65
N PRO A 434 9.08 -7.15 -9.08
CA PRO A 434 9.80 -7.01 -10.34
C PRO A 434 8.84 -6.87 -11.53
N GLY A 435 9.23 -6.08 -12.53
CA GLY A 435 8.44 -5.89 -13.73
C GLY A 435 9.28 -5.61 -14.98
N ILE A 436 8.70 -5.88 -16.15
CA ILE A 436 9.29 -5.54 -17.46
C ILE A 436 8.24 -4.78 -18.27
N TYR A 437 8.63 -3.61 -18.75
CA TYR A 437 7.75 -2.70 -19.47
C TYR A 437 8.38 -2.23 -20.77
N PHE A 438 7.55 -2.05 -21.80
CA PHE A 438 7.94 -1.45 -23.07
C PHE A 438 7.19 -0.12 -23.23
N ILE A 439 7.82 0.97 -22.78
CA ILE A 439 7.24 2.31 -22.73
C ILE A 439 7.63 3.05 -24.01
N PRO A 440 6.72 3.31 -24.97
CA PRO A 440 7.04 3.86 -26.27
C PRO A 440 7.81 5.19 -26.19
N ASP A 441 7.36 6.13 -25.36
CA ASP A 441 8.00 7.43 -25.23
C ASP A 441 9.42 7.34 -24.64
N LEU A 442 9.66 6.42 -23.70
CA LEU A 442 10.97 6.16 -23.11
C LEU A 442 11.93 5.53 -24.14
N ILE A 443 11.41 4.60 -24.96
CA ILE A 443 12.17 3.98 -26.05
C ILE A 443 12.62 5.06 -27.06
N ASP A 444 11.70 5.96 -27.43
CA ASP A 444 11.99 7.04 -28.39
C ASP A 444 12.99 8.06 -27.81
N ASP A 445 12.83 8.44 -26.54
CA ASP A 445 13.75 9.37 -25.88
C ASP A 445 15.17 8.81 -25.78
N TRP A 446 15.32 7.56 -25.30
CA TRP A 446 16.63 6.93 -25.18
C TRP A 446 17.28 6.65 -26.54
N ARG A 447 16.49 6.23 -27.54
CA ARG A 447 17.01 6.06 -28.92
C ARG A 447 17.51 7.39 -29.49
N LYS A 448 16.76 8.48 -29.31
CA LYS A 448 17.09 9.81 -29.79
C LYS A 448 18.32 10.41 -29.11
N SER A 449 18.40 10.28 -27.80
CA SER A 449 19.52 10.78 -27.00
C SER A 449 20.77 9.93 -27.08
N GLY A 450 20.66 8.67 -27.52
CA GLY A 450 21.73 7.69 -27.48
C GLY A 450 22.02 7.17 -26.06
N HIS A 451 21.09 7.39 -25.10
CA HIS A 451 21.27 6.96 -23.72
C HIS A 451 21.37 5.43 -23.63
N ASN A 452 22.48 4.92 -23.07
CA ASN A 452 22.78 3.49 -22.96
C ASN A 452 22.71 2.70 -24.29
N ALA A 453 22.96 3.37 -25.43
CA ALA A 453 22.86 2.75 -26.78
C ALA A 453 23.84 1.59 -26.98
N GLU A 454 24.92 1.53 -26.22
CA GLU A 454 25.87 0.40 -26.19
C GLU A 454 25.28 -0.86 -25.56
N PHE A 455 24.26 -0.72 -24.71
CA PHE A 455 23.64 -1.84 -23.99
C PHE A 455 22.24 -2.18 -24.51
N ILE A 456 21.55 -1.28 -25.20
CA ILE A 456 20.18 -1.48 -25.68
C ILE A 456 20.19 -1.81 -27.18
N ASN A 457 19.48 -2.87 -27.56
CA ASN A 457 19.22 -3.19 -28.96
C ASN A 457 17.89 -2.57 -29.40
N PHE A 458 17.90 -1.27 -29.72
CA PHE A 458 16.67 -0.53 -30.06
C PHE A 458 15.88 -1.12 -31.23
N ASP A 459 16.52 -1.74 -32.22
CA ASP A 459 15.81 -2.36 -33.33
C ASP A 459 15.02 -3.58 -32.89
N LYS A 460 15.58 -4.37 -31.94
CA LYS A 460 14.87 -5.50 -31.34
C LYS A 460 13.79 -5.05 -30.38
N VAL A 461 14.04 -3.99 -29.60
CA VAL A 461 13.06 -3.40 -28.67
C VAL A 461 11.83 -2.88 -29.42
N GLU A 462 12.01 -2.34 -30.65
CA GLU A 462 10.91 -1.86 -31.50
C GLU A 462 9.88 -2.96 -31.82
N GLU A 463 10.31 -4.22 -31.94
CA GLU A 463 9.40 -5.36 -32.16
C GLU A 463 8.45 -5.61 -30.97
N TYR A 464 8.71 -4.95 -29.82
CA TYR A 464 7.94 -5.08 -28.58
C TYR A 464 7.20 -3.78 -28.21
N ARG A 465 7.20 -2.77 -29.05
CA ARG A 465 6.61 -1.44 -28.78
C ARG A 465 5.18 -1.50 -28.23
N ASP A 466 4.35 -2.40 -28.76
CA ASP A 466 2.95 -2.58 -28.35
C ASP A 466 2.73 -3.72 -27.33
N PHE A 467 3.80 -4.20 -26.72
CA PHE A 467 3.74 -5.33 -25.81
C PHE A 467 2.98 -5.00 -24.51
N GLY A 468 3.15 -3.79 -23.98
CA GLY A 468 2.67 -3.37 -22.68
C GLY A 468 3.68 -3.63 -21.58
N GLY A 469 3.24 -4.23 -20.48
CA GLY A 469 4.10 -4.54 -19.34
C GLY A 469 3.68 -5.80 -18.60
N ILE A 470 4.60 -6.33 -17.81
CA ILE A 470 4.40 -7.45 -16.88
C ILE A 470 4.94 -7.03 -15.51
N ARG A 471 4.14 -7.23 -14.45
CA ARG A 471 4.56 -7.18 -13.05
C ARG A 471 4.03 -8.40 -12.32
N ILE A 472 4.83 -8.94 -11.41
CA ILE A 472 4.45 -9.93 -10.41
C ILE A 472 4.82 -9.33 -9.07
N GLU A 473 3.91 -9.37 -8.10
CA GLU A 473 4.12 -8.75 -6.81
C GLU A 473 3.44 -9.53 -5.69
N ASP A 474 4.16 -9.71 -4.62
CA ASP A 474 3.66 -10.32 -3.39
C ASP A 474 4.23 -9.63 -2.14
N ASP A 475 3.43 -9.67 -1.07
CA ASP A 475 3.83 -9.22 0.26
C ASP A 475 4.68 -10.29 0.95
N ILE A 476 5.86 -9.92 1.43
CA ILE A 476 6.78 -10.81 2.15
C ILE A 476 7.07 -10.33 3.57
N LEU A 477 7.09 -11.26 4.50
CA LEU A 477 7.58 -11.06 5.87
C LEU A 477 9.02 -11.54 5.97
N ILE A 478 9.90 -10.69 6.46
CA ILE A 478 11.27 -11.07 6.80
C ILE A 478 11.25 -11.83 8.14
N THR A 479 11.69 -13.09 8.11
CA THR A 479 11.76 -14.00 9.26
C THR A 479 13.17 -14.01 9.87
N ALA A 480 13.40 -14.79 10.91
CA ALA A 480 14.70 -14.86 11.57
C ALA A 480 15.86 -15.33 10.64
N ASP A 481 15.57 -16.12 9.61
CA ASP A 481 16.57 -16.78 8.74
C ASP A 481 16.30 -16.65 7.23
N GLY A 482 15.21 -15.99 6.84
CA GLY A 482 14.78 -15.82 5.45
C GLY A 482 13.63 -14.85 5.29
N CYS A 483 12.72 -15.19 4.36
CA CYS A 483 11.44 -14.54 4.22
C CYS A 483 10.34 -15.56 3.89
N ARG A 484 9.10 -15.17 4.03
CA ARG A 484 7.93 -15.93 3.59
C ARG A 484 6.86 -15.01 3.01
N PHE A 485 6.03 -15.54 2.15
CA PHE A 485 4.80 -14.85 1.76
C PHE A 485 3.89 -14.61 2.95
N LEU A 486 3.16 -13.51 2.90
CA LEU A 486 2.08 -13.22 3.82
C LEU A 486 0.75 -13.78 3.27
N GLY A 487 -0.14 -14.16 4.20
CA GLY A 487 -1.38 -14.85 3.87
C GLY A 487 -1.26 -16.37 3.93
N LYS A 488 -2.42 -17.03 4.03
CA LYS A 488 -2.53 -18.50 4.10
C LYS A 488 -2.74 -19.12 2.73
N GLU A 489 -3.42 -18.39 1.87
CA GLU A 489 -3.72 -18.77 0.50
C GLU A 489 -2.70 -18.15 -0.43
N PHE A 490 -2.39 -18.88 -1.49
CA PHE A 490 -1.39 -18.51 -2.45
C PHE A 490 -2.04 -18.05 -3.77
N ILE A 491 -1.70 -16.85 -4.23
CA ILE A 491 -2.13 -16.35 -5.54
C ILE A 491 -1.20 -16.95 -6.59
N PRO A 492 -1.67 -17.75 -7.56
CA PRO A 492 -0.83 -18.30 -8.63
C PRO A 492 -0.02 -17.21 -9.32
N TYR A 493 1.31 -17.42 -9.49
CA TYR A 493 2.18 -16.45 -10.17
C TYR A 493 3.10 -17.05 -11.23
N HIS A 494 3.40 -18.34 -11.20
CA HIS A 494 4.07 -18.97 -12.33
C HIS A 494 3.11 -19.10 -13.52
N ALA A 495 3.61 -18.93 -14.74
CA ALA A 495 2.78 -18.90 -15.94
C ALA A 495 1.87 -20.14 -16.08
N ASP A 496 2.39 -21.32 -15.77
CA ASP A 496 1.62 -22.57 -15.85
C ASP A 496 0.52 -22.65 -14.78
N GLU A 497 0.78 -22.12 -13.58
CA GLU A 497 -0.19 -22.07 -12.49
C GLU A 497 -1.33 -21.10 -12.81
N VAL A 498 -0.99 -19.91 -13.35
CA VAL A 498 -1.98 -18.91 -13.77
C VAL A 498 -2.87 -19.48 -14.87
N GLU A 499 -2.30 -20.09 -15.92
CA GLU A 499 -3.06 -20.72 -16.98
C GLU A 499 -3.94 -21.86 -16.48
N ALA A 500 -3.40 -22.72 -15.59
CA ALA A 500 -4.15 -23.83 -15.01
C ALA A 500 -5.31 -23.32 -14.15
N TYR A 501 -5.07 -22.30 -13.31
CA TYR A 501 -6.11 -21.69 -12.49
C TYR A 501 -7.23 -21.06 -13.34
N MET A 502 -6.85 -20.28 -14.37
CA MET A 502 -7.81 -19.66 -15.28
C MET A 502 -8.61 -20.72 -16.07
N ALA A 503 -7.96 -21.79 -16.54
CA ALA A 503 -8.63 -22.87 -17.26
C ALA A 503 -9.63 -23.65 -16.39
N ALA A 504 -9.30 -23.86 -15.11
CA ALA A 504 -10.17 -24.58 -14.18
C ALA A 504 -11.35 -23.76 -13.65
N ASN A 505 -11.28 -22.43 -13.70
CA ASN A 505 -12.23 -21.54 -13.03
C ASN A 505 -12.94 -20.54 -13.96
N ARG A 506 -12.62 -20.49 -15.25
CA ARG A 506 -13.41 -19.75 -16.25
C ARG A 506 -14.71 -20.50 -16.54
N GLU A 507 -15.81 -19.77 -16.55
CA GLU A 507 -17.11 -20.27 -17.02
C GLU A 507 -17.24 -20.17 -18.55
#